data_06c52c1d5814b0fdaf69d2abb3dd21a4
#
_entry.id   06c52c1d5814b0fdaf69d2abb3dd21a4
#
_cell.length_a   1.000
_cell.length_b   1.000
_cell.length_c   1.000
_cell.angle_alpha   90.00
_cell.angle_beta   90.00
_cell.angle_gamma   90.00
#
_symmetry.space_group_name_H-M   'P 1'
#
loop_
_entity.id
_entity.type
_entity.pdbx_description
1 polymer ?
#
loop_
_entity_poly.entity_id
_entity_poly.type
_entity_poly.pdbx_seq_one_letter_code
_entity_poly.pdbx_strand_id
1 'polypeptide(L)'
;MTYAQTMEYINHFGHTGAPVTDLSRMETLLEALGNPHRQLKFVHIAGTNGKGSTLTYCAEASMTAGIQTGMFTSPYILCYEDRIRVNGENIPRDALCRLGEQVRKHAPELPFSQFEITLAIALLYFLERRCELVFLEVGIGGLLDATNVVDPLVSVITSISLDHTALLGDTVEQIARQKAGIIKPHRPVVLAPANLPEVCSVVRNRAAAVDAPLQEAEQIPLEIRRQDIAGASFVYGGRPYEISMPGLHQIHNAMTAVCVLHVLEQLGYHISEEAIHTYSSRSEKP
;
A
#
# COMPACT_ATOMS: atom_id res chain seq x y z
N MET A 1 21.26 16.61 -9.75
CA MET A 1 22.06 15.36 -9.88
C MET A 1 21.77 14.70 -11.23
N THR A 2 22.77 13.99 -11.82
CA THR A 2 22.50 13.02 -12.90
C THR A 2 21.79 11.81 -12.34
N TYR A 3 21.23 10.95 -13.22
CA TYR A 3 20.58 9.71 -12.77
C TYR A 3 21.53 8.79 -11.97
N ALA A 4 22.77 8.63 -12.46
CA ALA A 4 23.79 7.84 -11.76
C ALA A 4 24.08 8.38 -10.35
N GLN A 5 24.25 9.71 -10.22
CA GLN A 5 24.47 10.37 -8.94
C GLN A 5 23.24 10.25 -8.01
N THR A 6 22.04 10.30 -8.58
CA THR A 6 20.80 10.12 -7.80
C THR A 6 20.70 8.71 -7.23
N MET A 7 21.01 7.71 -8.06
CA MET A 7 20.99 6.30 -7.61
C MET A 7 22.11 6.02 -6.61
N GLU A 8 23.29 6.61 -6.79
CA GLU A 8 24.40 6.53 -5.81
C GLU A 8 23.97 7.13 -4.46
N TYR A 9 23.37 8.33 -4.47
CA TYR A 9 22.83 8.96 -3.27
C TYR A 9 21.79 8.10 -2.57
N ILE A 10 20.79 7.59 -3.30
CA ILE A 10 19.75 6.74 -2.74
C ILE A 10 20.33 5.44 -2.17
N ASN A 11 21.26 4.81 -2.89
CA ASN A 11 21.87 3.53 -2.48
C ASN A 11 22.87 3.69 -1.34
N HIS A 12 23.42 4.92 -1.14
CA HIS A 12 24.32 5.20 -0.03
C HIS A 12 23.67 4.90 1.34
N PHE A 13 22.38 5.09 1.45
CA PHE A 13 21.64 4.86 2.68
C PHE A 13 21.34 3.38 2.99
N GLY A 14 21.68 2.44 2.14
CA GLY A 14 21.62 1.00 2.37
C GLY A 14 20.55 0.50 3.36
N HIS A 15 20.65 -0.72 3.79
CA HIS A 15 19.94 -1.20 4.96
C HIS A 15 20.72 -0.74 6.20
N THR A 16 20.28 0.33 6.85
CA THR A 16 20.84 0.70 8.15
C THR A 16 20.51 -0.44 9.12
N GLY A 17 21.50 -1.20 9.56
CA GLY A 17 21.34 -2.31 10.50
C GLY A 17 20.91 -1.89 11.91
N ALA A 18 20.60 -0.61 12.13
CA ALA A 18 20.08 -0.11 13.40
C ALA A 18 18.56 -0.35 13.47
N PRO A 19 18.05 -0.88 14.60
CA PRO A 19 16.61 -1.02 14.81
C PRO A 19 15.91 0.34 14.67
N VAL A 20 14.81 0.39 13.94
CA VAL A 20 13.92 1.57 13.92
C VAL A 20 13.10 1.52 15.21
N THR A 21 13.26 2.49 16.07
CA THR A 21 12.59 2.57 17.38
C THR A 21 11.36 3.49 17.36
N ASP A 22 11.31 4.43 16.43
CA ASP A 22 10.21 5.38 16.25
C ASP A 22 10.22 5.98 14.82
N LEU A 23 9.26 6.86 14.52
CA LEU A 23 9.09 7.50 13.21
C LEU A 23 9.71 8.92 13.15
N SER A 24 10.32 9.39 14.24
CA SER A 24 10.79 10.78 14.38
C SER A 24 11.73 11.21 13.26
N ARG A 25 12.59 10.30 12.79
CA ARG A 25 13.51 10.55 11.69
C ARG A 25 12.78 10.87 10.39
N MET A 26 11.77 10.06 10.04
CA MET A 26 10.95 10.30 8.85
C MET A 26 10.10 11.57 9.01
N GLU A 27 9.52 11.80 10.19
CA GLU A 27 8.76 13.01 10.51
C GLU A 27 9.61 14.27 10.36
N THR A 28 10.84 14.26 10.88
CA THR A 28 11.80 15.38 10.73
C THR A 28 12.10 15.67 9.26
N LEU A 29 12.35 14.63 8.45
CA LEU A 29 12.58 14.81 7.01
C LEU A 29 11.36 15.42 6.32
N LEU A 30 10.17 14.91 6.61
CA LEU A 30 8.94 15.42 6.00
C LEU A 30 8.63 16.85 6.44
N GLU A 31 8.92 17.23 7.69
CA GLU A 31 8.78 18.59 8.16
C GLU A 31 9.71 19.53 7.38
N ALA A 32 10.97 19.17 7.20
CA ALA A 32 11.93 19.94 6.41
C ALA A 32 11.49 20.08 4.94
N LEU A 33 10.72 19.13 4.41
CA LEU A 33 10.15 19.13 3.06
C LEU A 33 8.77 19.81 2.97
N GLY A 34 8.25 20.41 4.06
CA GLY A 34 6.95 21.09 4.09
C GLY A 34 5.74 20.18 4.28
N ASN A 35 5.95 18.98 4.85
CA ASN A 35 4.90 18.01 5.18
C ASN A 35 4.03 17.61 3.98
N PRO A 36 4.59 17.16 2.85
CA PRO A 36 3.81 16.82 1.64
C PRO A 36 2.74 15.75 1.90
N HIS A 37 3.00 14.81 2.81
CA HIS A 37 2.07 13.75 3.19
C HIS A 37 0.75 14.26 3.78
N ARG A 38 0.73 15.45 4.41
CA ARG A 38 -0.50 16.02 4.99
C ARG A 38 -1.48 16.56 3.95
N GLN A 39 -1.04 16.75 2.72
CA GLN A 39 -1.83 17.28 1.62
C GLN A 39 -2.36 16.17 0.68
N LEU A 40 -2.02 14.93 0.95
CA LEU A 40 -2.39 13.75 0.15
C LEU A 40 -3.41 12.89 0.90
N LYS A 41 -4.14 12.07 0.16
CA LYS A 41 -5.09 11.08 0.69
C LYS A 41 -4.57 9.68 0.40
N PHE A 42 -4.61 8.80 1.41
CA PHE A 42 -3.97 7.50 1.32
C PHE A 42 -4.92 6.34 1.55
N VAL A 43 -4.70 5.26 0.82
CA VAL A 43 -5.06 3.89 1.21
C VAL A 43 -3.76 3.21 1.61
N HIS A 44 -3.62 2.81 2.88
CA HIS A 44 -2.39 2.28 3.45
C HIS A 44 -2.48 0.77 3.62
N ILE A 45 -1.57 0.02 3.00
CA ILE A 45 -1.71 -1.43 2.82
C ILE A 45 -0.53 -2.16 3.47
N ALA A 46 -0.83 -2.98 4.49
CA ALA A 46 0.12 -3.87 5.15
C ALA A 46 -0.30 -5.34 4.99
N GLY A 47 0.66 -6.24 5.14
CA GLY A 47 0.46 -7.69 5.07
C GLY A 47 1.77 -8.41 4.79
N THR A 48 1.75 -9.73 4.80
CA THR A 48 2.88 -10.53 4.34
C THR A 48 2.80 -10.69 2.82
N ASN A 49 1.71 -11.24 2.32
CA ASN A 49 1.47 -11.46 0.89
C ASN A 49 0.23 -10.69 0.41
N GLY A 50 0.17 -10.41 -0.89
CA GLY A 50 -1.00 -9.82 -1.53
C GLY A 50 -1.05 -8.28 -1.47
N LYS A 51 -0.12 -7.59 -0.80
CA LYS A 51 -0.09 -6.13 -0.72
C LYS A 51 -0.11 -5.48 -2.11
N GLY A 52 0.92 -5.76 -2.93
CA GLY A 52 1.05 -5.19 -4.27
C GLY A 52 -0.13 -5.55 -5.19
N SER A 53 -0.62 -6.81 -5.17
CA SER A 53 -1.78 -7.21 -5.98
C SER A 53 -3.06 -6.46 -5.56
N THR A 54 -3.36 -6.40 -4.26
CA THR A 54 -4.52 -5.65 -3.74
C THR A 54 -4.40 -4.16 -4.10
N LEU A 55 -3.20 -3.60 -3.92
CA LEU A 55 -2.89 -2.22 -4.30
C LEU A 55 -3.17 -1.98 -5.79
N THR A 56 -2.66 -2.85 -6.65
CA THR A 56 -2.83 -2.74 -8.11
C THR A 56 -4.31 -2.81 -8.49
N TYR A 57 -5.07 -3.76 -7.97
CA TYR A 57 -6.50 -3.85 -8.23
C TYR A 57 -7.26 -2.57 -7.84
N CYS A 58 -6.99 -2.02 -6.65
CA CYS A 58 -7.61 -0.77 -6.22
C CYS A 58 -7.20 0.42 -7.09
N ALA A 59 -5.92 0.53 -7.43
CA ALA A 59 -5.40 1.62 -8.22
C ALA A 59 -5.94 1.61 -9.65
N GLU A 60 -6.01 0.44 -10.31
CA GLU A 60 -6.57 0.31 -11.66
C GLU A 60 -8.04 0.71 -11.71
N ALA A 61 -8.86 0.26 -10.74
CA ALA A 61 -10.25 0.68 -10.65
C ALA A 61 -10.39 2.20 -10.46
N SER A 62 -9.54 2.79 -9.61
CA SER A 62 -9.53 4.24 -9.37
C SER A 62 -9.12 5.03 -10.61
N MET A 63 -8.10 4.56 -11.33
CA MET A 63 -7.67 5.16 -12.61
C MET A 63 -8.75 5.05 -13.68
N THR A 64 -9.45 3.91 -13.76
CA THR A 64 -10.57 3.70 -14.69
C THR A 64 -11.73 4.65 -14.37
N ALA A 65 -11.95 4.97 -13.10
CA ALA A 65 -12.91 5.97 -12.66
C ALA A 65 -12.46 7.42 -12.89
N GLY A 66 -11.27 7.65 -13.47
CA GLY A 66 -10.73 8.98 -13.76
C GLY A 66 -10.06 9.68 -12.58
N ILE A 67 -9.83 8.99 -11.47
CA ILE A 67 -9.17 9.54 -10.29
C ILE A 67 -7.65 9.61 -10.54
N GLN A 68 -7.04 10.77 -10.30
CA GLN A 68 -5.58 10.94 -10.39
C GLN A 68 -4.90 10.14 -9.28
N THR A 69 -4.33 9.00 -9.64
CA THR A 69 -3.93 7.95 -8.71
C THR A 69 -2.42 7.82 -8.61
N GLY A 70 -1.88 7.92 -7.39
CA GLY A 70 -0.50 7.59 -7.05
C GLY A 70 -0.37 6.17 -6.53
N MET A 71 0.76 5.51 -6.81
CA MET A 71 1.09 4.18 -6.32
C MET A 71 2.53 4.16 -5.81
N PHE A 72 2.71 3.70 -4.58
CA PHE A 72 4.02 3.42 -3.99
C PHE A 72 4.13 1.95 -3.63
N THR A 73 5.05 1.24 -4.27
CA THR A 73 5.20 -0.22 -4.15
C THR A 73 6.63 -0.62 -3.76
N SER A 74 6.78 -1.78 -3.11
CA SER A 74 8.08 -2.33 -2.74
C SER A 74 8.05 -3.86 -2.63
N PRO A 75 9.15 -4.55 -3.06
CA PRO A 75 10.30 -4.02 -3.81
C PRO A 75 9.92 -3.62 -5.24
N TYR A 76 10.87 -3.02 -6.00
CA TYR A 76 10.70 -2.84 -7.45
C TYR A 76 10.84 -4.19 -8.18
N ILE A 77 10.23 -4.29 -9.36
CA ILE A 77 10.18 -5.53 -10.14
C ILE A 77 11.12 -5.44 -11.35
N LEU A 78 10.98 -4.41 -12.17
CA LEU A 78 11.75 -4.25 -13.41
C LEU A 78 12.84 -3.18 -13.30
N CYS A 79 12.51 -2.04 -12.72
CA CYS A 79 13.42 -0.91 -12.55
C CYS A 79 13.06 -0.13 -11.28
N TYR A 80 14.01 0.68 -10.82
CA TYR A 80 13.83 1.42 -9.56
C TYR A 80 12.62 2.36 -9.60
N GLU A 81 12.34 2.94 -10.77
CA GLU A 81 11.28 3.90 -11.01
C GLU A 81 9.89 3.30 -10.81
N ASP A 82 9.72 1.99 -10.96
CA ASP A 82 8.41 1.34 -10.82
C ASP A 82 7.86 1.33 -9.39
N ARG A 83 8.69 1.69 -8.40
CA ARG A 83 8.24 1.94 -7.02
C ARG A 83 7.30 3.13 -6.92
N ILE A 84 7.36 4.09 -7.85
CA ILE A 84 6.66 5.37 -7.80
C ILE A 84 5.93 5.55 -9.12
N ARG A 85 4.63 5.36 -9.12
CA ARG A 85 3.81 5.46 -10.34
C ARG A 85 2.67 6.45 -10.14
N VAL A 86 2.32 7.15 -11.21
CA VAL A 86 1.11 7.98 -11.28
C VAL A 86 0.33 7.60 -12.52
N ASN A 87 -0.93 7.22 -12.36
CA ASN A 87 -1.80 6.73 -13.42
C ASN A 87 -1.15 5.61 -14.27
N GLY A 88 -0.46 4.67 -13.59
CA GLY A 88 0.22 3.54 -14.21
C GLY A 88 1.60 3.83 -14.79
N GLU A 89 1.98 5.09 -14.94
CA GLU A 89 3.27 5.50 -15.48
C GLU A 89 4.32 5.67 -14.37
N ASN A 90 5.49 5.11 -14.58
CA ASN A 90 6.63 5.25 -13.67
C ASN A 90 7.07 6.71 -13.57
N ILE A 91 7.61 7.09 -12.41
CA ILE A 91 8.26 8.40 -12.26
C ILE A 91 9.33 8.60 -13.34
N PRO A 92 9.31 9.69 -14.11
CA PRO A 92 10.37 9.99 -15.07
C PRO A 92 11.72 10.20 -14.36
N ARG A 93 12.81 9.78 -15.00
CA ARG A 93 14.17 9.88 -14.42
C ARG A 93 14.57 11.31 -14.10
N ASP A 94 14.17 12.27 -14.90
CA ASP A 94 14.43 13.69 -14.64
C ASP A 94 13.69 14.19 -13.39
N ALA A 95 12.44 13.77 -13.18
CA ALA A 95 11.68 14.06 -11.96
C ALA A 95 12.31 13.37 -10.74
N LEU A 96 12.71 12.10 -10.87
CA LEU A 96 13.43 11.38 -9.80
C LEU A 96 14.74 12.11 -9.42
N CYS A 97 15.51 12.56 -10.40
CA CYS A 97 16.77 13.29 -10.16
C CYS A 97 16.54 14.66 -9.50
N ARG A 98 15.53 15.41 -9.96
CA ARG A 98 15.20 16.72 -9.42
C ARG A 98 14.67 16.63 -7.99
N LEU A 99 13.75 15.71 -7.73
CA LEU A 99 13.17 15.52 -6.40
C LEU A 99 14.18 14.86 -5.44
N GLY A 100 15.02 13.95 -5.93
CA GLY A 100 16.14 13.40 -5.17
C GLY A 100 17.14 14.48 -4.72
N GLU A 101 17.44 15.46 -5.59
CA GLU A 101 18.27 16.61 -5.23
C GLU A 101 17.57 17.51 -4.19
N GLN A 102 16.26 17.68 -4.27
CA GLN A 102 15.49 18.43 -3.29
C GLN A 102 15.52 17.72 -1.92
N VAL A 103 15.28 16.42 -1.86
CA VAL A 103 15.38 15.65 -0.62
C VAL A 103 16.79 15.73 -0.03
N ARG A 104 17.83 15.58 -0.86
CA ARG A 104 19.22 15.66 -0.43
C ARG A 104 19.57 16.99 0.27
N LYS A 105 19.05 18.10 -0.23
CA LYS A 105 19.27 19.44 0.35
C LYS A 105 18.62 19.63 1.71
N HIS A 106 17.55 18.90 1.98
CA HIS A 106 16.76 19.00 3.22
C HIS A 106 16.97 17.81 4.16
N ALA A 107 17.60 16.72 3.68
CA ALA A 107 17.95 15.61 4.54
C ALA A 107 19.13 16.04 5.45
N PRO A 108 18.92 16.18 6.76
CA PRO A 108 20.01 16.40 7.68
C PRO A 108 20.96 15.19 7.66
N GLU A 109 22.16 15.30 8.25
CA GLU A 109 23.14 14.21 8.37
C GLU A 109 22.67 13.08 9.32
N LEU A 110 21.46 12.63 9.14
CA LEU A 110 20.88 11.51 9.89
C LEU A 110 21.00 10.21 9.09
N PRO A 111 21.10 9.07 9.76
CA PRO A 111 21.21 7.77 9.09
C PRO A 111 19.85 7.31 8.54
N PHE A 112 19.37 7.99 7.49
CA PHE A 112 18.16 7.56 6.78
C PHE A 112 18.34 6.18 6.14
N SER A 113 17.27 5.49 5.88
CA SER A 113 17.25 4.30 5.02
C SER A 113 16.95 4.70 3.57
N GLN A 114 17.35 3.85 2.63
CA GLN A 114 16.96 3.98 1.22
C GLN A 114 15.44 4.12 1.07
N PHE A 115 14.68 3.36 1.87
CA PHE A 115 13.23 3.37 1.84
C PHE A 115 12.64 4.72 2.25
N GLU A 116 13.17 5.36 3.31
CA GLU A 116 12.73 6.69 3.75
C GLU A 116 13.00 7.78 2.71
N ILE A 117 14.18 7.76 2.10
CA ILE A 117 14.52 8.69 1.02
C ILE A 117 13.60 8.48 -0.20
N THR A 118 13.35 7.22 -0.57
CA THR A 118 12.45 6.88 -1.69
C THR A 118 11.02 7.34 -1.41
N LEU A 119 10.53 7.12 -0.19
CA LEU A 119 9.20 7.56 0.22
C LEU A 119 9.08 9.08 0.19
N ALA A 120 10.08 9.81 0.68
CA ALA A 120 10.09 11.28 0.62
C ALA A 120 10.01 11.80 -0.83
N ILE A 121 10.77 11.21 -1.75
CA ILE A 121 10.71 11.52 -3.19
C ILE A 121 9.31 11.24 -3.74
N ALA A 122 8.73 10.08 -3.40
CA ALA A 122 7.40 9.67 -3.86
C ALA A 122 6.32 10.66 -3.41
N LEU A 123 6.32 11.06 -2.14
CA LEU A 123 5.35 12.00 -1.58
C LEU A 123 5.42 13.38 -2.25
N LEU A 124 6.62 13.87 -2.54
CA LEU A 124 6.81 15.11 -3.29
C LEU A 124 6.29 14.97 -4.73
N TYR A 125 6.55 13.84 -5.39
CA TYR A 125 6.07 13.59 -6.74
C TYR A 125 4.57 13.48 -6.82
N PHE A 126 3.93 12.75 -5.90
CA PHE A 126 2.47 12.65 -5.85
C PHE A 126 1.79 14.01 -5.62
N LEU A 127 2.37 14.85 -4.76
CA LEU A 127 1.88 16.20 -4.53
C LEU A 127 2.02 17.07 -5.80
N GLU A 128 3.18 17.03 -6.45
CA GLU A 128 3.41 17.75 -7.72
C GLU A 128 2.44 17.32 -8.82
N ARG A 129 2.17 16.01 -8.89
CA ARG A 129 1.25 15.42 -9.87
C ARG A 129 -0.22 15.58 -9.46
N ARG A 130 -0.50 16.23 -8.31
CA ARG A 130 -1.84 16.46 -7.77
C ARG A 130 -2.64 15.17 -7.64
N CYS A 131 -2.01 14.09 -7.14
CA CYS A 131 -2.71 12.84 -6.91
C CYS A 131 -3.86 13.05 -5.92
N GLU A 132 -5.06 12.65 -6.32
CA GLU A 132 -6.27 12.72 -5.49
C GLU A 132 -6.34 11.56 -4.50
N LEU A 133 -5.73 10.43 -4.87
CA LEU A 133 -5.67 9.22 -4.06
C LEU A 133 -4.31 8.54 -4.25
N VAL A 134 -3.69 8.12 -3.15
CA VAL A 134 -2.39 7.43 -3.16
C VAL A 134 -2.54 6.07 -2.48
N PHE A 135 -2.24 5.01 -3.20
CA PHE A 135 -2.11 3.66 -2.65
C PHE A 135 -0.68 3.44 -2.19
N LEU A 136 -0.51 3.22 -0.88
CA LEU A 136 0.78 3.21 -0.21
C LEU A 136 1.04 1.83 0.39
N GLU A 137 2.01 1.11 -0.17
CA GLU A 137 2.45 -0.20 0.34
C GLU A 137 3.46 -0.03 1.46
N VAL A 138 3.23 -0.72 2.59
CA VAL A 138 4.18 -0.86 3.70
C VAL A 138 5.40 -1.67 3.25
N GLY A 139 6.58 -1.21 3.61
CA GLY A 139 7.82 -1.94 3.33
C GLY A 139 7.95 -3.18 4.20
N ILE A 140 8.15 -3.01 5.51
CA ILE A 140 8.31 -4.10 6.47
C ILE A 140 7.52 -3.79 7.74
N GLY A 141 6.77 -4.79 8.24
CA GLY A 141 6.01 -4.64 9.47
C GLY A 141 4.77 -3.76 9.28
N GLY A 142 4.78 -2.56 9.84
CA GLY A 142 3.69 -1.59 9.78
C GLY A 142 3.84 -0.51 10.85
N LEU A 143 3.84 -0.87 12.13
CA LEU A 143 3.87 0.07 13.26
C LEU A 143 5.01 1.09 13.18
N LEU A 144 6.21 0.60 12.87
CA LEU A 144 7.44 1.40 12.75
C LEU A 144 7.93 1.56 11.31
N ASP A 145 7.09 1.19 10.33
CA ASP A 145 7.43 1.42 8.93
C ASP A 145 7.37 2.92 8.60
N ALA A 146 8.30 3.39 7.78
CA ALA A 146 8.37 4.81 7.40
C ALA A 146 7.07 5.33 6.78
N THR A 147 6.27 4.46 6.13
CA THR A 147 4.96 4.82 5.58
C THR A 147 3.92 5.14 6.65
N ASN A 148 4.12 4.72 7.91
CA ASN A 148 3.14 4.89 8.99
C ASN A 148 3.04 6.34 9.54
N VAL A 149 3.76 7.27 8.93
CA VAL A 149 3.63 8.73 9.17
C VAL A 149 2.33 9.33 8.59
N VAL A 150 1.62 8.58 7.74
CA VAL A 150 0.39 9.05 7.10
C VAL A 150 -0.86 8.84 7.97
N ASP A 151 -1.89 9.67 7.73
CA ASP A 151 -3.26 9.45 8.23
C ASP A 151 -4.13 8.96 7.06
N PRO A 152 -4.33 7.63 6.90
CA PRO A 152 -5.01 7.09 5.75
C PRO A 152 -6.53 7.24 5.83
N LEU A 153 -7.19 7.29 4.67
CA LEU A 153 -8.63 7.15 4.55
C LEU A 153 -9.09 5.73 4.92
N VAL A 154 -8.27 4.73 4.53
CA VAL A 154 -8.53 3.32 4.76
C VAL A 154 -7.20 2.62 5.04
N SER A 155 -7.15 1.82 6.11
CA SER A 155 -6.07 0.87 6.35
C SER A 155 -6.47 -0.51 5.82
N VAL A 156 -5.53 -1.22 5.19
CA VAL A 156 -5.79 -2.55 4.62
C VAL A 156 -4.79 -3.54 5.20
N ILE A 157 -5.30 -4.63 5.76
CA ILE A 157 -4.50 -5.75 6.23
C ILE A 157 -4.74 -6.93 5.30
N THR A 158 -3.77 -7.25 4.46
CA THR A 158 -3.82 -8.40 3.56
C THR A 158 -3.47 -9.69 4.30
N SER A 159 -3.10 -10.78 3.61
CA SER A 159 -2.79 -12.02 4.31
C SER A 159 -1.51 -11.90 5.16
N ILE A 160 -1.54 -12.48 6.36
CA ILE A 160 -0.42 -12.52 7.30
C ILE A 160 0.03 -13.95 7.51
N SER A 161 1.34 -14.16 7.39
CA SER A 161 2.05 -15.42 7.70
C SER A 161 3.39 -15.10 8.35
N LEU A 162 4.14 -16.12 8.75
CA LEU A 162 5.50 -15.94 9.25
C LEU A 162 6.38 -15.34 8.14
N ASP A 163 6.96 -14.19 8.43
CA ASP A 163 7.84 -13.44 7.54
C ASP A 163 8.67 -12.45 8.35
N HIS A 164 9.91 -12.18 7.92
CA HIS A 164 10.82 -11.28 8.64
C HIS A 164 10.88 -11.52 10.15
N THR A 165 10.87 -12.79 10.59
CA THR A 165 10.74 -13.18 11.99
C THR A 165 11.80 -12.56 12.88
N ALA A 166 13.03 -12.38 12.38
CA ALA A 166 14.11 -11.71 13.11
C ALA A 166 13.81 -10.25 13.49
N LEU A 167 12.85 -9.60 12.81
CA LEU A 167 12.48 -8.19 13.04
C LEU A 167 11.10 -8.04 13.66
N LEU A 168 10.15 -8.88 13.25
CA LEU A 168 8.73 -8.71 13.57
C LEU A 168 8.23 -9.64 14.68
N GLY A 169 9.04 -10.64 15.05
CA GLY A 169 8.73 -11.64 16.09
C GLY A 169 8.47 -13.03 15.51
N ASP A 170 8.49 -14.02 16.39
CA ASP A 170 8.52 -15.45 16.05
C ASP A 170 7.12 -16.07 15.89
N THR A 171 6.06 -15.31 16.17
CA THR A 171 4.67 -15.80 16.06
C THR A 171 3.84 -14.92 15.10
N VAL A 172 2.80 -15.51 14.52
CA VAL A 172 1.88 -14.79 13.61
C VAL A 172 1.18 -13.64 14.31
N GLU A 173 0.89 -13.75 15.60
CA GLU A 173 0.28 -12.71 16.44
C GLU A 173 1.21 -11.50 16.61
N GLN A 174 2.52 -11.75 16.84
CA GLN A 174 3.51 -10.68 16.94
C GLN A 174 3.61 -9.92 15.61
N ILE A 175 3.71 -10.64 14.50
CA ILE A 175 3.73 -10.06 13.15
C ILE A 175 2.42 -9.30 12.87
N ALA A 176 1.27 -9.87 13.24
CA ALA A 176 -0.02 -9.22 13.09
C ALA A 176 -0.12 -7.90 13.88
N ARG A 177 0.41 -7.86 15.12
CA ARG A 177 0.47 -6.62 15.91
C ARG A 177 1.30 -5.54 15.23
N GLN A 178 2.45 -5.89 14.65
CA GLN A 178 3.27 -4.96 13.90
C GLN A 178 2.51 -4.40 12.69
N LYS A 179 1.84 -5.27 11.92
CA LYS A 179 1.09 -4.87 10.73
C LYS A 179 -0.18 -4.07 11.09
N ALA A 180 -0.91 -4.49 12.12
CA ALA A 180 -2.09 -3.76 12.62
C ALA A 180 -1.75 -2.37 13.20
N GLY A 181 -0.47 -2.05 13.41
CA GLY A 181 -0.01 -0.72 13.81
C GLY A 181 -0.34 0.40 12.82
N ILE A 182 -0.69 0.08 11.57
CA ILE A 182 -1.15 1.06 10.58
C ILE A 182 -2.61 1.49 10.78
N ILE A 183 -3.38 0.80 11.62
CA ILE A 183 -4.78 1.10 11.88
C ILE A 183 -4.86 2.35 12.76
N LYS A 184 -5.47 3.42 12.23
CA LYS A 184 -5.57 4.73 12.88
C LYS A 184 -6.94 4.94 13.54
N PRO A 185 -7.02 5.81 14.56
CA PRO A 185 -8.29 6.11 15.23
C PRO A 185 -9.37 6.57 14.25
N HIS A 186 -10.57 5.99 14.39
CA HIS A 186 -11.77 6.33 13.61
C HIS A 186 -11.64 6.16 12.09
N ARG A 187 -10.56 5.54 11.59
CA ARG A 187 -10.36 5.28 10.16
C ARG A 187 -10.78 3.86 9.82
N PRO A 188 -11.56 3.65 8.76
CA PRO A 188 -11.94 2.32 8.31
C PRO A 188 -10.74 1.40 8.10
N VAL A 189 -10.93 0.12 8.44
CA VAL A 189 -9.95 -0.92 8.17
C VAL A 189 -10.61 -2.08 7.43
N VAL A 190 -9.94 -2.59 6.41
CA VAL A 190 -10.33 -3.78 5.66
C VAL A 190 -9.36 -4.91 5.99
N LEU A 191 -9.91 -6.06 6.41
CA LEU A 191 -9.14 -7.29 6.66
C LEU A 191 -9.42 -8.28 5.52
N ALA A 192 -8.35 -8.74 4.88
CA ALA A 192 -8.41 -9.77 3.84
C ALA A 192 -8.95 -11.11 4.38
N PRO A 193 -9.57 -11.94 3.52
CA PRO A 193 -10.03 -13.27 3.89
C PRO A 193 -8.86 -14.24 4.10
N ALA A 194 -9.18 -15.44 4.61
CA ALA A 194 -8.25 -16.56 4.80
C ALA A 194 -7.06 -16.25 5.75
N ASN A 195 -7.20 -15.29 6.64
CA ASN A 195 -6.26 -15.11 7.73
C ASN A 195 -6.54 -16.10 8.87
N LEU A 196 -5.50 -16.48 9.61
CA LEU A 196 -5.64 -17.33 10.79
C LEU A 196 -6.48 -16.65 11.88
N PRO A 197 -7.24 -17.39 12.70
CA PRO A 197 -8.09 -16.83 13.76
C PRO A 197 -7.34 -15.90 14.72
N GLU A 198 -6.07 -16.22 15.03
CA GLU A 198 -5.18 -15.42 15.88
C GLU A 198 -4.90 -14.06 15.26
N VAL A 199 -4.65 -14.02 13.95
CA VAL A 199 -4.45 -12.79 13.18
C VAL A 199 -5.72 -11.94 13.19
N CYS A 200 -6.88 -12.56 12.88
CA CYS A 200 -8.17 -11.89 12.91
C CYS A 200 -8.46 -11.28 14.28
N SER A 201 -8.15 -12.01 15.37
CA SER A 201 -8.32 -11.54 16.74
C SER A 201 -7.46 -10.31 17.04
N VAL A 202 -6.20 -10.30 16.62
CA VAL A 202 -5.30 -9.14 16.78
C VAL A 202 -5.84 -7.92 16.04
N VAL A 203 -6.28 -8.07 14.79
CA VAL A 203 -6.81 -6.96 14.00
C VAL A 203 -8.11 -6.43 14.58
N ARG A 204 -9.06 -7.30 14.97
CA ARG A 204 -10.32 -6.92 15.64
C ARG A 204 -10.07 -6.15 16.92
N ASN A 205 -9.17 -6.65 17.78
CA ASN A 205 -8.82 -5.99 19.05
C ASN A 205 -8.19 -4.62 18.80
N ARG A 206 -7.31 -4.49 17.82
CA ARG A 206 -6.71 -3.21 17.46
C ARG A 206 -7.75 -2.24 16.92
N ALA A 207 -8.61 -2.66 16.00
CA ALA A 207 -9.67 -1.84 15.46
C ALA A 207 -10.62 -1.33 16.55
N ALA A 208 -11.07 -2.23 17.45
CA ALA A 208 -11.92 -1.86 18.59
C ALA A 208 -11.21 -0.87 19.55
N ALA A 209 -9.91 -1.07 19.81
CA ALA A 209 -9.17 -0.18 20.73
C ALA A 209 -9.01 1.26 20.23
N VAL A 210 -9.20 1.50 18.93
CA VAL A 210 -9.08 2.83 18.32
C VAL A 210 -10.37 3.28 17.61
N ASP A 211 -11.51 2.64 17.91
CA ASP A 211 -12.83 2.91 17.32
C ASP A 211 -12.79 2.95 15.78
N ALA A 212 -12.00 2.07 15.15
CA ALA A 212 -11.90 1.94 13.71
C ALA A 212 -12.99 1.00 13.18
N PRO A 213 -13.85 1.43 12.25
CA PRO A 213 -14.80 0.55 11.60
C PRO A 213 -14.06 -0.58 10.86
N LEU A 214 -14.35 -1.83 11.20
CA LEU A 214 -13.71 -3.01 10.60
C LEU A 214 -14.65 -3.67 9.60
N GLN A 215 -14.17 -3.85 8.37
CA GLN A 215 -14.79 -4.70 7.35
C GLN A 215 -13.93 -5.93 7.10
N GLU A 216 -14.50 -7.10 7.33
CA GLU A 216 -13.84 -8.38 7.06
C GLU A 216 -14.36 -8.94 5.74
N ALA A 217 -13.47 -9.06 4.74
CA ALA A 217 -13.84 -9.52 3.41
C ALA A 217 -14.37 -10.97 3.40
N GLU A 218 -13.96 -11.80 4.36
CA GLU A 218 -14.43 -13.18 4.50
C GLU A 218 -15.91 -13.30 4.90
N GLN A 219 -16.48 -12.27 5.52
CA GLN A 219 -17.89 -12.29 5.94
C GLN A 219 -18.87 -12.08 4.78
N ILE A 220 -18.37 -11.69 3.61
CA ILE A 220 -19.18 -11.50 2.41
C ILE A 220 -19.19 -12.81 1.59
N PRO A 221 -20.37 -13.32 1.16
CA PRO A 221 -20.47 -14.58 0.44
C PRO A 221 -19.65 -14.61 -0.85
N LEU A 222 -18.90 -15.70 -1.05
CA LEU A 222 -18.08 -15.98 -2.23
C LEU A 222 -18.55 -17.27 -2.90
N GLU A 223 -18.75 -17.24 -4.23
CA GLU A 223 -19.00 -18.41 -5.09
C GLU A 223 -17.98 -18.38 -6.23
N ILE A 224 -17.05 -19.33 -6.27
CA ILE A 224 -16.09 -19.47 -7.37
C ILE A 224 -16.74 -20.26 -8.50
N ARG A 225 -16.84 -19.66 -9.70
CA ARG A 225 -17.43 -20.27 -10.89
C ARG A 225 -16.41 -20.92 -11.80
N ARG A 226 -15.25 -20.28 -11.96
CA ARG A 226 -14.14 -20.76 -12.77
C ARG A 226 -12.82 -20.38 -12.12
N GLN A 227 -11.85 -21.29 -12.15
CA GLN A 227 -10.48 -21.01 -11.74
C GLN A 227 -9.56 -21.89 -12.59
N ASP A 228 -8.73 -21.25 -13.42
CA ASP A 228 -7.78 -21.90 -14.30
C ASP A 228 -6.52 -21.03 -14.52
N ILE A 229 -5.66 -21.44 -15.42
CA ILE A 229 -4.40 -20.73 -15.75
C ILE A 229 -4.65 -19.36 -16.42
N ALA A 230 -5.82 -19.14 -17.01
CA ALA A 230 -6.19 -17.88 -17.66
C ALA A 230 -6.81 -16.87 -16.65
N GLY A 231 -7.04 -17.31 -15.41
CA GLY A 231 -7.59 -16.46 -14.36
C GLY A 231 -8.74 -17.11 -13.59
N ALA A 232 -9.64 -16.31 -13.07
CA ALA A 232 -10.80 -16.79 -12.32
C ALA A 232 -12.03 -15.92 -12.56
N SER A 233 -13.22 -16.54 -12.49
CA SER A 233 -14.50 -15.86 -12.38
C SER A 233 -15.23 -16.30 -11.11
N PHE A 234 -15.80 -15.35 -10.39
CA PHE A 234 -16.45 -15.59 -9.11
C PHE A 234 -17.58 -14.59 -8.86
N VAL A 235 -18.49 -14.95 -7.95
CA VAL A 235 -19.52 -14.04 -7.44
C VAL A 235 -19.15 -13.68 -6.00
N TYR A 236 -19.10 -12.41 -5.70
CA TYR A 236 -18.78 -11.90 -4.38
C TYR A 236 -19.80 -10.83 -3.97
N GLY A 237 -20.47 -11.02 -2.83
CA GLY A 237 -21.56 -10.16 -2.41
C GLY A 237 -22.74 -10.11 -3.40
N GLY A 238 -22.98 -11.20 -4.13
CA GLY A 238 -24.03 -11.30 -5.15
C GLY A 238 -23.66 -10.68 -6.52
N ARG A 239 -22.45 -10.16 -6.68
CA ARG A 239 -21.96 -9.52 -7.92
C ARG A 239 -20.89 -10.37 -8.59
N PRO A 240 -20.91 -10.52 -9.95
CA PRO A 240 -19.91 -11.28 -10.66
C PRO A 240 -18.62 -10.47 -10.82
N TYR A 241 -17.48 -11.14 -10.74
CA TYR A 241 -16.13 -10.58 -11.00
C TYR A 241 -15.32 -11.56 -11.83
N GLU A 242 -14.37 -11.02 -12.58
CA GLU A 242 -13.43 -11.79 -13.36
C GLU A 242 -12.02 -11.21 -13.22
N ILE A 243 -11.02 -12.06 -12.97
CA ILE A 243 -9.61 -11.68 -12.87
C ILE A 243 -8.78 -12.50 -13.85
N SER A 244 -7.76 -11.88 -14.46
CA SER A 244 -6.84 -12.53 -15.40
C SER A 244 -5.68 -13.24 -14.69
N MET A 245 -5.44 -12.98 -13.41
CA MET A 245 -4.40 -13.64 -12.63
C MET A 245 -4.92 -14.94 -12.00
N PRO A 246 -4.21 -16.08 -12.18
CA PRO A 246 -4.61 -17.36 -11.64
C PRO A 246 -4.33 -17.49 -10.15
N GLY A 247 -5.10 -18.37 -9.49
CA GLY A 247 -4.87 -18.79 -8.12
C GLY A 247 -5.85 -18.19 -7.10
N LEU A 248 -6.22 -19.01 -6.10
CA LEU A 248 -7.18 -18.63 -5.06
C LEU A 248 -6.74 -17.36 -4.30
N HIS A 249 -5.44 -17.20 -4.08
CA HIS A 249 -4.89 -16.01 -3.43
C HIS A 249 -5.19 -14.72 -4.19
N GLN A 250 -5.30 -14.77 -5.54
CA GLN A 250 -5.67 -13.61 -6.33
C GLN A 250 -7.16 -13.28 -6.21
N ILE A 251 -8.02 -14.29 -6.06
CA ILE A 251 -9.43 -14.09 -5.71
C ILE A 251 -9.51 -13.37 -4.35
N HIS A 252 -8.77 -13.81 -3.34
CA HIS A 252 -8.72 -13.17 -2.03
C HIS A 252 -8.23 -11.72 -2.08
N ASN A 253 -7.20 -11.45 -2.89
CA ASN A 253 -6.70 -10.08 -3.11
C ASN A 253 -7.78 -9.21 -3.78
N ALA A 254 -8.49 -9.75 -4.78
CA ALA A 254 -9.59 -9.05 -5.47
C ALA A 254 -10.76 -8.78 -4.52
N MET A 255 -11.17 -9.75 -3.69
CA MET A 255 -12.20 -9.57 -2.65
C MET A 255 -11.82 -8.41 -1.71
N THR A 256 -10.56 -8.38 -1.28
CA THR A 256 -10.03 -7.32 -0.42
C THR A 256 -10.12 -5.97 -1.12
N ALA A 257 -9.71 -5.90 -2.39
CA ALA A 257 -9.78 -4.68 -3.19
C ALA A 257 -11.22 -4.19 -3.36
N VAL A 258 -12.17 -5.08 -3.66
CA VAL A 258 -13.61 -4.74 -3.75
C VAL A 258 -14.10 -4.11 -2.45
N CYS A 259 -13.75 -4.67 -1.28
CA CYS A 259 -14.10 -4.07 0.00
C CYS A 259 -13.51 -2.67 0.18
N VAL A 260 -12.24 -2.48 -0.18
CA VAL A 260 -11.58 -1.16 -0.12
C VAL A 260 -12.29 -0.14 -1.01
N LEU A 261 -12.62 -0.53 -2.25
CA LEU A 261 -13.30 0.34 -3.20
C LEU A 261 -14.69 0.74 -2.71
N HIS A 262 -15.47 -0.18 -2.13
CA HIS A 262 -16.76 0.15 -1.51
C HIS A 262 -16.62 1.11 -0.31
N VAL A 263 -15.56 0.96 0.51
CA VAL A 263 -15.28 1.93 1.58
C VAL A 263 -14.95 3.30 0.99
N LEU A 264 -14.17 3.37 -0.09
CA LEU A 264 -13.86 4.63 -0.77
C LEU A 264 -15.12 5.28 -1.37
N GLU A 265 -16.05 4.50 -1.94
CA GLU A 265 -17.35 5.01 -2.40
C GLU A 265 -18.15 5.66 -1.26
N GLN A 266 -18.20 5.01 -0.08
CA GLN A 266 -18.85 5.55 1.11
C GLN A 266 -18.18 6.86 1.60
N LEU A 267 -16.90 7.05 1.32
CA LEU A 267 -16.13 8.26 1.60
C LEU A 267 -16.27 9.34 0.51
N GLY A 268 -17.09 9.08 -0.53
CA GLY A 268 -17.42 10.04 -1.58
C GLY A 268 -16.57 9.95 -2.86
N TYR A 269 -15.75 8.91 -3.01
CA TYR A 269 -15.07 8.64 -4.28
C TYR A 269 -16.04 7.96 -5.26
N HIS A 270 -16.19 8.52 -6.45
CA HIS A 270 -17.06 7.95 -7.48
C HIS A 270 -16.33 6.86 -8.27
N ILE A 271 -16.38 5.63 -7.78
CA ILE A 271 -15.82 4.44 -8.43
C ILE A 271 -16.98 3.57 -8.89
N SER A 272 -17.31 3.63 -10.19
CA SER A 272 -18.44 2.89 -10.71
C SER A 272 -18.22 1.37 -10.64
N GLU A 273 -19.29 0.62 -10.51
CA GLU A 273 -19.25 -0.85 -10.60
C GLU A 273 -18.53 -1.33 -11.88
N GLU A 274 -18.74 -0.64 -13.00
CA GLU A 274 -18.07 -0.93 -14.26
C GLU A 274 -16.55 -0.76 -14.14
N ALA A 275 -16.07 0.27 -13.42
CA ALA A 275 -14.65 0.47 -13.14
C ALA A 275 -14.08 -0.66 -12.29
N ILE A 276 -14.85 -1.14 -11.29
CA ILE A 276 -14.48 -2.29 -10.45
C ILE A 276 -14.47 -3.59 -11.27
N HIS A 277 -15.36 -3.77 -12.23
CA HIS A 277 -15.39 -4.96 -13.10
C HIS A 277 -14.28 -4.95 -14.16
N THR A 278 -13.95 -3.77 -14.72
CA THR A 278 -13.01 -3.62 -15.84
C THR A 278 -11.56 -3.90 -15.43
N TYR A 279 -11.14 -3.58 -14.20
CA TYR A 279 -9.78 -3.86 -13.76
C TYR A 279 -9.48 -5.37 -13.74
N SER A 280 -10.50 -6.18 -13.52
CA SER A 280 -10.35 -7.65 -13.45
C SER A 280 -9.96 -8.26 -14.80
N SER A 281 -10.29 -7.60 -15.91
CA SER A 281 -10.02 -8.09 -17.26
C SER A 281 -8.72 -7.59 -17.91
N ARG A 282 -8.12 -6.52 -17.38
CA ARG A 282 -6.98 -5.81 -17.98
C ARG A 282 -5.63 -6.01 -17.32
N SER A 283 -5.54 -6.72 -16.19
CA SER A 283 -4.24 -6.93 -15.54
C SER A 283 -3.30 -7.70 -16.48
N GLU A 284 -2.62 -6.95 -17.36
CA GLU A 284 -1.44 -7.44 -18.04
C GLU A 284 -0.43 -7.85 -16.97
N LYS A 285 0.16 -9.03 -17.17
CA LYS A 285 1.15 -9.59 -16.25
C LYS A 285 2.22 -8.54 -15.93
N PRO A 286 2.65 -8.45 -14.65
CA PRO A 286 3.81 -7.65 -14.31
C PRO A 286 5.06 -8.12 -15.04
#